data_e49a26f47c548136bb074ec3f83e623b
#
_entry.id   e49a26f47c548136bb074ec3f83e623b
#
_cell.length_a   1.000
_cell.length_b   1.000
_cell.length_c   1.000
_cell.angle_alpha   90.00
_cell.angle_beta   90.00
_cell.angle_gamma   90.00
#
_symmetry.space_group_name_H-M   'P 1'
#
loop_
_entity.id
_entity.type
_entity.pdbx_description
1 polymer ?
#
loop_
_entity_poly.entity_id
_entity_poly.type
_entity_poly.pdbx_seq_one_letter_code
_entity_poly.pdbx_strand_id
1 'polypeptide(L)'
;MVLAAGLGTRLKPLTYELPKPMVPVLDRPVMAHIVRLLEGQGFDELIANLHWFPDAITGYFGDRLTYRHEPELLGTAGGVRGVRDFFGDEPVVVISGDALTDLDVRALVERHRDAGGIATLTVKQVSDTREYGVVIHDPDGRVQGFQEKPDPAEALSDLGNCGIYCFSPEIFDHFPDRPVADWAQDVFPALLDHDVPFFVHEVHDYWNDVGSLDELRQGTWDALEGRLSLDVTGAAAGDGITVGDRSSLDGVEVVDGPVWVGAGVELGEGVRLTGPVVIGDGCTVGAGAALRDTIVFPGTDVAAGEILIGAIHGGSGITDRLRPLASLA
;
A
#
# COMPACT_ATOMS: atom_id res chain seq x y z
N MET A 1 7.99 12.56 0.50
CA MET A 1 8.54 11.55 1.44
C MET A 1 7.66 10.32 1.48
N VAL A 2 8.26 9.12 1.48
CA VAL A 2 7.55 7.85 1.66
C VAL A 2 7.87 7.27 3.03
N LEU A 3 6.85 7.01 3.86
CA LEU A 3 7.02 6.41 5.20
C LEU A 3 7.18 4.90 5.08
N ALA A 4 8.38 4.37 5.36
CA ALA A 4 8.70 2.96 5.15
C ALA A 4 9.38 2.27 6.37
N ALA A 5 9.40 2.92 7.55
CA ALA A 5 10.05 2.39 8.73
C ALA A 5 9.19 1.40 9.55
N GLY A 6 7.89 1.29 9.26
CA GLY A 6 6.93 0.51 10.04
C GLY A 6 7.21 -1.00 10.06
N LEU A 7 6.94 -1.67 11.20
CA LEU A 7 7.17 -3.11 11.39
C LEU A 7 6.19 -4.01 10.65
N GLY A 8 5.02 -3.53 10.22
CA GLY A 8 4.02 -4.29 9.49
C GLY A 8 3.45 -5.51 10.23
N THR A 9 3.24 -5.40 11.53
CA THR A 9 2.92 -6.55 12.41
C THR A 9 1.63 -7.28 12.06
N ARG A 10 0.64 -6.60 11.45
CA ARG A 10 -0.64 -7.17 11.02
C ARG A 10 -0.52 -8.06 9.76
N LEU A 11 0.55 -7.89 8.97
CA LEU A 11 0.85 -8.71 7.78
C LEU A 11 1.69 -9.95 8.10
N LYS A 12 1.97 -10.23 9.37
CA LYS A 12 2.62 -11.49 9.73
C LYS A 12 1.80 -12.69 9.25
N PRO A 13 2.45 -13.75 8.72
CA PRO A 13 3.89 -14.03 8.79
C PRO A 13 4.75 -13.39 7.68
N LEU A 14 4.18 -12.75 6.64
CA LEU A 14 4.94 -12.19 5.52
C LEU A 14 6.05 -11.24 5.99
N THR A 15 5.74 -10.38 6.97
CA THR A 15 6.68 -9.37 7.47
C THR A 15 7.76 -9.90 8.43
N TYR A 16 7.87 -11.21 8.58
CA TYR A 16 9.07 -11.83 9.15
C TYR A 16 10.25 -11.88 8.17
N GLU A 17 10.00 -11.77 6.88
CA GLU A 17 11.00 -11.95 5.82
C GLU A 17 11.18 -10.71 4.94
N LEU A 18 10.20 -9.81 4.90
CA LEU A 18 10.26 -8.59 4.11
C LEU A 18 9.56 -7.43 4.84
N PRO A 19 9.97 -6.17 4.60
CA PRO A 19 9.28 -5.02 5.19
C PRO A 19 7.93 -4.81 4.48
N LYS A 20 6.92 -4.34 5.21
CA LYS A 20 5.56 -4.13 4.70
C LYS A 20 5.51 -3.41 3.34
N PRO A 21 6.26 -2.30 3.10
CA PRO A 21 6.26 -1.61 1.83
C PRO A 21 6.73 -2.45 0.63
N MET A 22 7.45 -3.56 0.90
CA MET A 22 7.98 -4.45 -0.12
C MET A 22 7.09 -5.66 -0.40
N VAL A 23 5.91 -5.75 0.20
CA VAL A 23 4.92 -6.77 -0.15
C VAL A 23 4.48 -6.58 -1.60
N PRO A 24 4.55 -7.62 -2.44
CA PRO A 24 4.24 -7.49 -3.85
C PRO A 24 2.73 -7.42 -4.11
N VAL A 25 2.35 -6.55 -5.04
CA VAL A 25 1.04 -6.50 -5.68
C VAL A 25 1.27 -6.57 -7.18
N LEU A 26 0.83 -7.64 -7.82
CA LEU A 26 1.15 -7.97 -9.22
C LEU A 26 2.67 -8.03 -9.46
N ASP A 27 3.21 -7.16 -10.31
CA ASP A 27 4.58 -7.20 -10.82
C ASP A 27 5.63 -6.54 -9.91
N ARG A 28 5.21 -5.84 -8.84
CA ARG A 28 6.16 -5.08 -8.00
C ARG A 28 5.67 -4.84 -6.59
N PRO A 29 6.58 -4.44 -5.67
CA PRO A 29 6.20 -4.03 -4.32
C PRO A 29 5.22 -2.85 -4.29
N VAL A 30 4.36 -2.77 -3.25
CA VAL A 30 3.44 -1.64 -3.04
C VAL A 30 4.18 -0.31 -3.10
N MET A 31 5.31 -0.18 -2.40
CA MET A 31 6.12 1.05 -2.43
C MET A 31 6.62 1.41 -3.84
N ALA A 32 6.83 0.43 -4.71
CA ALA A 32 7.26 0.70 -6.08
C ALA A 32 6.12 1.27 -6.94
N HIS A 33 4.87 0.89 -6.68
CA HIS A 33 3.70 1.55 -7.28
C HIS A 33 3.61 3.01 -6.82
N ILE A 34 3.80 3.28 -5.53
CA ILE A 34 3.81 4.64 -4.97
C ILE A 34 4.91 5.51 -5.59
N VAL A 35 6.14 5.00 -5.67
CA VAL A 35 7.26 5.75 -6.25
C VAL A 35 6.99 6.07 -7.71
N ARG A 36 6.47 5.11 -8.50
CA ARG A 36 6.08 5.37 -9.89
C ARG A 36 4.94 6.36 -10.02
N LEU A 37 3.95 6.31 -9.14
CA LEU A 37 2.86 7.29 -9.08
C LEU A 37 3.42 8.71 -8.87
N LEU A 38 4.30 8.87 -7.89
CA LEU A 38 4.92 10.16 -7.58
C LEU A 38 5.80 10.67 -8.74
N GLU A 39 6.69 9.83 -9.28
CA GLU A 39 7.53 10.17 -10.44
C GLU A 39 6.68 10.55 -11.66
N GLY A 40 5.62 9.78 -11.96
CA GLY A 40 4.69 10.04 -13.06
C GLY A 40 3.92 11.36 -12.91
N GLN A 41 3.80 11.88 -11.69
CA GLN A 41 3.16 13.15 -11.38
C GLN A 41 4.16 14.31 -11.19
N GLY A 42 5.46 14.06 -11.44
CA GLY A 42 6.50 15.10 -11.46
C GLY A 42 7.16 15.37 -10.12
N PHE A 43 7.08 14.44 -9.17
CA PHE A 43 7.86 14.48 -7.93
C PHE A 43 9.18 13.74 -8.17
N ASP A 44 10.28 14.45 -8.26
CA ASP A 44 11.61 13.95 -8.60
C ASP A 44 12.57 13.86 -7.41
N GLU A 45 12.31 14.61 -6.34
CA GLU A 45 13.07 14.54 -5.10
C GLU A 45 12.32 13.68 -4.06
N LEU A 46 12.70 12.41 -3.95
CA LEU A 46 12.04 11.44 -3.10
C LEU A 46 12.96 10.96 -1.97
N ILE A 47 12.43 10.90 -0.74
CA ILE A 47 13.11 10.35 0.42
C ILE A 47 12.23 9.32 1.13
N ALA A 48 12.85 8.26 1.65
CA ALA A 48 12.19 7.27 2.49
C ALA A 48 12.91 7.12 3.84
N ASN A 49 12.14 6.99 4.93
CA ASN A 49 12.68 6.57 6.23
C ASN A 49 12.68 5.04 6.32
N LEU A 50 13.73 4.48 6.91
CA LEU A 50 13.97 3.03 6.96
C LEU A 50 14.25 2.57 8.38
N HIS A 51 13.72 1.41 8.76
CA HIS A 51 14.04 0.74 10.03
C HIS A 51 14.09 -0.78 9.86
N TRP A 52 12.97 -1.40 9.48
CA TRP A 52 12.81 -2.85 9.34
C TRP A 52 13.24 -3.31 7.95
N PHE A 53 14.20 -4.24 7.88
CA PHE A 53 14.80 -4.73 6.61
C PHE A 53 15.21 -3.62 5.64
N PRO A 54 16.03 -2.65 6.04
CA PRO A 54 16.39 -1.50 5.19
C PRO A 54 17.04 -1.94 3.87
N ASP A 55 17.84 -3.00 3.87
CA ASP A 55 18.56 -3.50 2.69
C ASP A 55 17.61 -4.00 1.59
N ALA A 56 16.43 -4.50 1.94
CA ALA A 56 15.42 -4.91 0.97
C ALA A 56 14.89 -3.71 0.16
N ILE A 57 14.74 -2.55 0.81
CA ILE A 57 14.27 -1.32 0.17
C ILE A 57 15.41 -0.68 -0.63
N THR A 58 16.59 -0.48 -0.01
CA THR A 58 17.72 0.15 -0.69
C THR A 58 18.24 -0.67 -1.86
N GLY A 59 18.23 -2.02 -1.74
CA GLY A 59 18.61 -2.92 -2.83
C GLY A 59 17.65 -2.87 -4.02
N TYR A 60 16.36 -2.64 -3.79
CA TYR A 60 15.37 -2.55 -4.85
C TYR A 60 15.38 -1.19 -5.55
N PHE A 61 15.43 -0.09 -4.80
CA PHE A 61 15.29 1.26 -5.36
C PHE A 61 16.63 1.90 -5.74
N GLY A 62 17.77 1.44 -5.18
CA GLY A 62 19.09 2.01 -5.48
C GLY A 62 19.11 3.53 -5.23
N ASP A 63 19.61 4.28 -6.22
CA ASP A 63 19.76 5.74 -6.15
C ASP A 63 18.48 6.52 -6.54
N ARG A 64 17.34 5.83 -6.78
CA ARG A 64 16.07 6.51 -7.09
C ARG A 64 15.50 7.28 -5.90
N LEU A 65 15.89 6.90 -4.69
CA LEU A 65 15.44 7.52 -3.45
C LEU A 65 16.64 7.96 -2.61
N THR A 66 16.45 9.03 -1.86
CA THR A 66 17.27 9.32 -0.69
C THR A 66 16.75 8.52 0.51
N TYR A 67 17.63 8.15 1.44
CA TYR A 67 17.23 7.32 2.58
C TYR A 67 17.63 7.95 3.90
N ARG A 68 16.77 7.81 4.91
CA ARG A 68 17.07 8.15 6.30
C ARG A 68 16.82 6.92 7.16
N HIS A 69 17.90 6.34 7.70
CA HIS A 69 17.79 5.22 8.63
C HIS A 69 17.39 5.70 10.02
N GLU A 70 16.38 5.06 10.60
CA GLU A 70 15.93 5.24 11.98
C GLU A 70 16.49 4.09 12.85
N PRO A 71 17.49 4.32 13.71
CA PRO A 71 17.98 3.28 14.63
C PRO A 71 16.89 2.80 15.59
N GLU A 72 16.01 3.70 15.99
CA GLU A 72 14.81 3.45 16.79
C GLU A 72 13.61 4.06 16.06
N LEU A 73 12.44 3.42 16.19
CA LEU A 73 11.21 3.93 15.58
C LEU A 73 10.81 5.29 16.18
N LEU A 74 10.69 6.28 15.32
CA LEU A 74 10.35 7.65 15.71
C LEU A 74 8.85 7.95 15.65
N GLY A 75 8.03 6.99 15.23
CA GLY A 75 6.61 7.21 14.93
C GLY A 75 6.40 7.93 13.59
N THR A 76 5.16 8.07 13.18
CA THR A 76 4.81 8.58 11.83
C THR A 76 5.22 10.04 11.63
N ALA A 77 5.00 10.90 12.62
CA ALA A 77 5.42 12.30 12.58
C ALA A 77 6.91 12.46 12.89
N GLY A 78 7.44 11.73 13.89
CA GLY A 78 8.85 11.80 14.23
C GLY A 78 9.78 11.42 13.09
N GLY A 79 9.41 10.42 12.27
CA GLY A 79 10.13 10.06 11.05
C GLY A 79 10.20 11.21 10.03
N VAL A 80 9.10 11.95 9.85
CA VAL A 80 9.08 13.15 8.98
C VAL A 80 9.97 14.25 9.56
N ARG A 81 9.92 14.51 10.87
CA ARG A 81 10.82 15.46 11.51
C ARG A 81 12.29 15.07 11.35
N GLY A 82 12.61 13.78 11.39
CA GLY A 82 13.95 13.25 11.21
C GLY A 82 14.59 13.53 9.85
N VAL A 83 13.78 13.98 8.88
CA VAL A 83 14.24 14.36 7.52
C VAL A 83 13.98 15.82 7.19
N ARG A 84 13.73 16.68 8.19
CA ARG A 84 13.49 18.11 8.00
C ARG A 84 14.57 18.80 7.14
N ASP A 85 15.81 18.36 7.28
CA ASP A 85 16.95 18.87 6.52
C ASP A 85 16.90 18.56 5.02
N PHE A 86 16.10 17.59 4.61
CA PHE A 86 15.86 17.26 3.21
C PHE A 86 14.82 18.20 2.58
N PHE A 87 13.90 18.74 3.37
CA PHE A 87 12.85 19.60 2.89
C PHE A 87 13.32 21.07 2.85
N GLY A 88 12.99 21.77 1.77
CA GLY A 88 13.18 23.21 1.62
C GLY A 88 12.05 24.03 2.22
N ASP A 89 11.76 25.16 1.58
CA ASP A 89 10.70 26.11 1.98
C ASP A 89 9.36 25.85 1.26
N GLU A 90 9.30 24.82 0.40
CA GLU A 90 8.09 24.45 -0.33
C GLU A 90 7.26 23.41 0.42
N PRO A 91 5.95 23.32 0.16
CA PRO A 91 5.11 22.26 0.70
C PRO A 91 5.63 20.88 0.34
N VAL A 92 5.52 19.93 1.30
CA VAL A 92 5.99 18.56 1.15
C VAL A 92 4.85 17.57 1.19
N VAL A 93 4.90 16.59 0.29
CA VAL A 93 3.97 15.45 0.33
C VAL A 93 4.59 14.34 1.17
N VAL A 94 3.80 13.82 2.10
CA VAL A 94 4.12 12.63 2.90
C VAL A 94 3.09 11.55 2.59
N ILE A 95 3.56 10.37 2.20
CA ILE A 95 2.70 9.23 1.86
C ILE A 95 3.17 7.98 2.61
N SER A 96 2.23 7.21 3.12
CA SER A 96 2.50 5.91 3.75
C SER A 96 2.99 4.92 2.69
N GLY A 97 4.11 4.23 2.94
CA GLY A 97 4.77 3.34 1.97
C GLY A 97 4.02 2.04 1.67
N ASP A 98 2.89 1.84 2.31
CA ASP A 98 1.98 0.73 2.16
C ASP A 98 0.63 1.12 1.51
N ALA A 99 0.46 2.39 1.13
CA ALA A 99 -0.75 2.88 0.48
C ALA A 99 -0.79 2.43 -1.00
N LEU A 100 -1.66 1.49 -1.32
CA LEU A 100 -1.97 1.13 -2.70
C LEU A 100 -3.03 2.09 -3.23
N THR A 101 -2.66 2.95 -4.20
CA THR A 101 -3.52 4.05 -4.65
C THR A 101 -3.17 4.53 -6.07
N ASP A 102 -4.14 5.13 -6.75
CA ASP A 102 -3.99 5.88 -8.00
C ASP A 102 -4.34 7.37 -7.84
N LEU A 103 -4.25 7.88 -6.63
CA LEU A 103 -4.57 9.26 -6.24
C LEU A 103 -3.87 10.31 -7.12
N ASP A 104 -4.59 11.36 -7.49
CA ASP A 104 -3.97 12.59 -8.03
C ASP A 104 -3.32 13.40 -6.89
N VAL A 105 -2.02 13.17 -6.67
CA VAL A 105 -1.24 13.84 -5.62
C VAL A 105 -1.02 15.33 -5.94
N ARG A 106 -1.07 15.73 -7.22
CA ARG A 106 -1.00 17.15 -7.62
C ARG A 106 -2.24 17.88 -7.16
N ALA A 107 -3.42 17.27 -7.29
CA ALA A 107 -4.66 17.86 -6.79
C ALA A 107 -4.62 18.06 -5.26
N LEU A 108 -3.98 17.17 -4.49
CA LEU A 108 -3.73 17.37 -3.06
C LEU A 108 -2.86 18.62 -2.81
N VAL A 109 -1.78 18.81 -3.58
CA VAL A 109 -0.89 19.98 -3.44
C VAL A 109 -1.62 21.26 -3.82
N GLU A 110 -2.41 21.26 -4.89
CA GLU A 110 -3.24 22.39 -5.30
C GLU A 110 -4.26 22.74 -4.19
N ARG A 111 -4.99 21.76 -3.68
CA ARG A 111 -5.92 21.93 -2.56
C ARG A 111 -5.23 22.53 -1.33
N HIS A 112 -4.02 22.07 -1.03
CA HIS A 112 -3.24 22.57 0.11
C HIS A 112 -2.91 24.06 -0.06
N ARG A 113 -2.44 24.45 -1.25
CA ARG A 113 -2.15 25.87 -1.56
C ARG A 113 -3.39 26.75 -1.51
N ASP A 114 -4.50 26.27 -2.05
CA ASP A 114 -5.76 27.02 -2.08
C ASP A 114 -6.38 27.18 -0.68
N ALA A 115 -6.26 26.18 0.17
CA ALA A 115 -6.79 26.21 1.53
C ALA A 115 -6.01 27.16 2.45
N GLY A 116 -4.70 27.34 2.19
CA GLY A 116 -3.83 28.23 2.98
C GLY A 116 -3.61 27.79 4.42
N GLY A 117 -3.84 26.51 4.73
CA GLY A 117 -3.50 25.89 6.02
C GLY A 117 -2.11 25.31 6.04
N ILE A 118 -1.65 24.90 7.23
CA ILE A 118 -0.31 24.30 7.36
C ILE A 118 -0.27 22.80 7.08
N ALA A 119 -1.43 22.16 7.00
CA ALA A 119 -1.58 20.76 6.65
C ALA A 119 -2.84 20.53 5.84
N THR A 120 -2.80 19.57 4.92
CA THR A 120 -3.96 19.02 4.22
C THR A 120 -3.89 17.51 4.28
N LEU A 121 -4.94 16.88 4.81
CA LEU A 121 -5.06 15.45 5.01
C LEU A 121 -5.92 14.84 3.91
N THR A 122 -5.44 13.83 3.24
CA THR A 122 -6.29 13.04 2.34
C THR A 122 -7.21 12.14 3.15
N VAL A 123 -8.50 12.22 2.88
CA VAL A 123 -9.53 11.41 3.52
C VAL A 123 -10.41 10.75 2.48
N LYS A 124 -10.90 9.56 2.80
CA LYS A 124 -11.81 8.79 1.94
C LYS A 124 -12.93 8.19 2.76
N GLN A 125 -14.11 8.13 2.17
CA GLN A 125 -15.22 7.44 2.79
C GLN A 125 -14.92 5.95 2.94
N VAL A 126 -15.03 5.42 4.16
CA VAL A 126 -14.79 4.03 4.52
C VAL A 126 -16.07 3.37 5.01
N SER A 127 -16.26 2.10 4.70
CA SER A 127 -17.43 1.33 5.12
C SER A 127 -17.34 0.82 6.57
N ASP A 128 -16.13 0.70 7.10
CA ASP A 128 -15.86 0.26 8.48
C ASP A 128 -14.82 1.18 9.13
N THR A 129 -15.24 1.94 10.13
CA THR A 129 -14.40 2.92 10.82
C THR A 129 -13.46 2.31 11.84
N ARG A 130 -13.64 1.02 12.20
CA ARG A 130 -12.81 0.34 13.22
C ARG A 130 -11.35 0.10 12.80
N GLU A 131 -11.08 0.21 11.51
CA GLU A 131 -9.71 0.01 10.99
C GLU A 131 -8.94 1.32 10.84
N TYR A 132 -9.62 2.48 10.85
CA TYR A 132 -9.05 3.78 10.51
C TYR A 132 -9.29 4.84 11.57
N GLY A 133 -8.36 5.78 11.69
CA GLY A 133 -8.66 7.06 12.32
C GLY A 133 -9.61 7.84 11.42
N VAL A 134 -10.74 8.31 11.94
CA VAL A 134 -11.69 9.12 11.17
C VAL A 134 -11.55 10.61 11.47
N VAL A 135 -11.74 11.41 10.43
CA VAL A 135 -11.58 12.86 10.47
C VAL A 135 -12.92 13.54 10.44
N ILE A 136 -13.13 14.51 11.33
CA ILE A 136 -14.32 15.35 11.39
C ILE A 136 -13.94 16.74 10.90
N HIS A 137 -14.69 17.29 9.95
CA HIS A 137 -14.45 18.62 9.39
C HIS A 137 -15.74 19.42 9.24
N ASP A 138 -15.60 20.75 9.07
CA ASP A 138 -16.69 21.64 8.75
C ASP A 138 -16.98 21.66 7.22
N PRO A 139 -18.05 22.37 6.77
CA PRO A 139 -18.38 22.45 5.34
C PRO A 139 -17.30 23.05 4.44
N ASP A 140 -16.37 23.84 4.99
CA ASP A 140 -15.24 24.43 4.27
C ASP A 140 -14.04 23.46 4.19
N GLY A 141 -14.16 22.30 4.83
CA GLY A 141 -13.14 21.26 4.89
C GLY A 141 -12.09 21.50 5.98
N ARG A 142 -12.27 22.45 6.88
CA ARG A 142 -11.38 22.65 8.02
C ARG A 142 -11.60 21.54 9.06
N VAL A 143 -10.51 20.90 9.48
CA VAL A 143 -10.57 19.80 10.46
C VAL A 143 -11.00 20.34 11.81
N GLN A 144 -11.96 19.63 12.44
CA GLN A 144 -12.56 19.94 13.73
C GLN A 144 -12.26 18.88 14.79
N GLY A 145 -11.83 17.68 14.37
CA GLY A 145 -11.53 16.60 15.29
C GLY A 145 -11.15 15.30 14.64
N PHE A 146 -10.76 14.35 15.50
CA PHE A 146 -10.39 12.98 15.14
C PHE A 146 -11.02 11.99 16.12
N GLN A 147 -11.35 10.79 15.62
CA GLN A 147 -11.64 9.63 16.45
C GLN A 147 -10.75 8.48 15.98
N GLU A 148 -10.02 7.86 16.89
CA GLU A 148 -9.18 6.71 16.57
C GLU A 148 -10.03 5.44 16.59
N LYS A 149 -10.22 4.83 15.42
CA LYS A 149 -10.89 3.54 15.20
C LYS A 149 -12.22 3.38 15.95
N PRO A 150 -13.14 4.33 15.79
CA PRO A 150 -14.40 4.30 16.53
C PRO A 150 -15.28 3.13 16.05
N ASP A 151 -16.13 2.63 16.96
CA ASP A 151 -17.23 1.76 16.56
C ASP A 151 -18.13 2.51 15.55
N PRO A 152 -18.61 1.89 14.48
CA PRO A 152 -19.47 2.55 13.49
C PRO A 152 -20.72 3.21 14.09
N ALA A 153 -21.24 2.71 15.21
CA ALA A 153 -22.36 3.30 15.92
C ALA A 153 -22.00 4.60 16.71
N GLU A 154 -20.71 4.82 16.97
CA GLU A 154 -20.18 5.96 17.73
C GLU A 154 -19.36 6.92 16.85
N ALA A 155 -19.13 6.55 15.58
CA ALA A 155 -18.37 7.35 14.64
C ALA A 155 -19.11 8.65 14.29
N LEU A 156 -18.43 9.78 14.44
CA LEU A 156 -18.93 11.11 14.08
C LEU A 156 -18.68 11.45 12.60
N SER A 157 -17.91 10.63 11.91
CA SER A 157 -17.60 10.74 10.49
C SER A 157 -17.32 9.33 9.95
N ASP A 158 -17.46 9.14 8.65
CA ASP A 158 -17.04 7.95 7.91
C ASP A 158 -15.82 8.21 7.01
N LEU A 159 -15.16 9.37 7.18
CA LEU A 159 -13.98 9.76 6.42
C LEU A 159 -12.71 9.26 7.09
N GLY A 160 -12.20 8.14 6.59
CA GLY A 160 -10.95 7.54 7.04
C GLY A 160 -9.73 8.35 6.58
N ASN A 161 -8.76 8.51 7.46
CA ASN A 161 -7.46 9.12 7.17
C ASN A 161 -6.62 8.16 6.32
N CYS A 162 -6.26 8.59 5.10
CA CYS A 162 -5.54 7.76 4.14
C CYS A 162 -4.03 7.66 4.40
N GLY A 163 -3.47 8.38 5.37
CA GLY A 163 -2.03 8.40 5.59
C GLY A 163 -1.24 9.12 4.48
N ILE A 164 -1.91 10.02 3.76
CA ILE A 164 -1.35 10.82 2.67
C ILE A 164 -1.61 12.29 2.99
N TYR A 165 -0.56 13.09 3.03
CA TYR A 165 -0.61 14.45 3.53
C TYR A 165 0.17 15.42 2.65
N CYS A 166 -0.22 16.69 2.66
CA CYS A 166 0.61 17.80 2.21
C CYS A 166 0.81 18.76 3.39
N PHE A 167 2.05 19.12 3.67
CA PHE A 167 2.45 19.99 4.78
C PHE A 167 3.23 21.19 4.30
N SER A 168 2.91 22.36 4.86
CA SER A 168 3.80 23.51 4.81
C SER A 168 4.95 23.36 5.81
N PRO A 169 6.11 24.02 5.59
CA PRO A 169 7.26 23.91 6.49
C PRO A 169 6.97 24.28 7.95
N GLU A 170 5.99 25.15 8.19
CA GLU A 170 5.56 25.59 9.52
C GLU A 170 5.00 24.44 10.37
N ILE A 171 4.67 23.30 9.79
CA ILE A 171 4.21 22.11 10.53
C ILE A 171 5.22 21.67 11.60
N PHE A 172 6.52 21.90 11.35
CA PHE A 172 7.59 21.51 12.27
C PHE A 172 7.61 22.29 13.58
N ASP A 173 6.95 23.45 13.64
CA ASP A 173 6.83 24.27 14.86
C ASP A 173 5.80 23.71 15.85
N HIS A 174 5.00 22.73 15.42
CA HIS A 174 3.94 22.10 16.20
C HIS A 174 4.25 20.68 16.70
N PHE A 175 5.49 20.25 16.56
CA PHE A 175 5.92 18.95 17.07
C PHE A 175 6.15 18.97 18.58
N PRO A 176 5.88 17.87 19.29
CA PRO A 176 6.21 17.77 20.70
C PRO A 176 7.73 17.79 20.94
N ASP A 177 8.16 18.25 22.14
CA ASP A 177 9.57 18.27 22.54
C ASP A 177 10.04 16.86 22.97
N ARG A 178 9.92 15.89 22.06
CA ARG A 178 10.38 14.52 22.22
C ARG A 178 10.59 13.88 20.84
N PRO A 179 11.58 12.95 20.67
CA PRO A 179 11.89 12.39 19.35
C PRO A 179 10.76 11.57 18.73
N VAL A 180 10.06 10.76 19.50
CA VAL A 180 8.94 9.93 19.04
C VAL A 180 7.66 10.75 18.99
N ALA A 181 7.03 10.82 17.82
CA ALA A 181 5.78 11.54 17.62
C ALA A 181 4.90 10.86 16.55
N ASP A 182 3.60 10.93 16.75
CA ASP A 182 2.59 10.43 15.82
C ASP A 182 1.67 11.57 15.35
N TRP A 183 1.23 11.50 14.09
CA TRP A 183 0.35 12.53 13.53
C TRP A 183 -0.96 12.62 14.28
N ALA A 184 -1.67 11.50 14.46
CA ALA A 184 -3.01 11.47 15.02
C ALA A 184 -3.02 11.65 16.55
N GLN A 185 -1.94 11.23 17.24
CA GLN A 185 -1.89 11.28 18.70
C GLN A 185 -1.22 12.54 19.24
N ASP A 186 -0.34 13.18 18.46
CA ASP A 186 0.48 14.28 18.96
C ASP A 186 0.27 15.58 18.15
N VAL A 187 0.57 15.54 16.84
CA VAL A 187 0.66 16.77 16.05
C VAL A 187 -0.73 17.33 15.71
N PHE A 188 -1.64 16.53 15.17
CA PHE A 188 -2.97 17.03 14.81
C PHE A 188 -3.79 17.49 16.02
N PRO A 189 -3.78 16.81 17.17
CA PRO A 189 -4.39 17.35 18.39
C PRO A 189 -3.79 18.70 18.81
N ALA A 190 -2.46 18.86 18.73
CA ALA A 190 -1.83 20.15 19.05
C ALA A 190 -2.26 21.26 18.10
N LEU A 191 -2.47 20.99 16.82
CA LEU A 191 -3.02 21.96 15.87
C LEU A 191 -4.44 22.40 16.25
N LEU A 192 -5.29 21.46 16.66
CA LEU A 192 -6.65 21.76 17.14
C LEU A 192 -6.63 22.60 18.42
N ASP A 193 -5.82 22.21 19.39
CA ASP A 193 -5.71 22.90 20.69
C ASP A 193 -5.24 24.36 20.55
N HIS A 194 -4.39 24.62 19.54
CA HIS A 194 -3.85 25.95 19.25
C HIS A 194 -4.66 26.72 18.19
N ASP A 195 -5.80 26.18 17.74
CA ASP A 195 -6.67 26.75 16.69
C ASP A 195 -5.92 27.01 15.35
N VAL A 196 -4.89 26.22 15.05
CA VAL A 196 -4.12 26.31 13.80
C VAL A 196 -4.94 25.68 12.67
N PRO A 197 -5.19 26.41 11.56
CA PRO A 197 -6.03 25.88 10.48
C PRO A 197 -5.32 24.80 9.67
N PHE A 198 -5.99 23.65 9.50
CA PHE A 198 -5.61 22.60 8.59
C PHE A 198 -6.87 21.94 8.01
N PHE A 199 -6.75 21.30 6.84
CA PHE A 199 -7.90 20.99 6.00
C PHE A 199 -7.88 19.54 5.53
N VAL A 200 -9.02 19.10 5.00
CA VAL A 200 -9.13 17.82 4.31
C VAL A 200 -9.11 18.01 2.78
N HIS A 201 -8.62 16.97 2.11
CA HIS A 201 -8.80 16.68 0.71
C HIS A 201 -9.54 15.35 0.59
N GLU A 202 -10.84 15.40 0.36
CA GLU A 202 -11.67 14.23 0.19
C GLU A 202 -11.45 13.65 -1.22
N VAL A 203 -11.19 12.34 -1.30
CA VAL A 203 -10.88 11.67 -2.56
C VAL A 203 -11.84 10.52 -2.85
N HIS A 204 -12.06 10.30 -4.13
CA HIS A 204 -12.84 9.16 -4.65
C HIS A 204 -11.97 8.14 -5.39
N ASP A 205 -10.68 8.49 -5.62
CA ASP A 205 -9.68 7.61 -6.20
C ASP A 205 -9.52 6.33 -5.38
N TYR A 206 -8.88 5.31 -5.97
CA TYR A 206 -8.64 4.09 -5.24
C TYR A 206 -7.63 4.31 -4.10
N TRP A 207 -7.91 3.73 -2.96
CA TRP A 207 -6.99 3.69 -1.83
C TRP A 207 -7.25 2.45 -0.96
N ASN A 208 -6.15 1.77 -0.58
CA ASN A 208 -6.12 0.63 0.33
C ASN A 208 -4.77 0.66 1.07
N ASP A 209 -4.75 0.53 2.39
CA ASP A 209 -3.53 0.64 3.20
C ASP A 209 -2.73 -0.67 3.32
N VAL A 210 -3.12 -1.72 2.58
CA VAL A 210 -2.50 -3.05 2.62
C VAL A 210 -2.11 -3.46 4.05
N GLY A 211 -3.01 -3.22 5.00
CA GLY A 211 -2.74 -3.34 6.44
C GLY A 211 -2.82 -4.77 6.97
N SER A 212 -3.51 -5.67 6.27
CA SER A 212 -3.74 -7.07 6.63
C SER A 212 -3.63 -7.98 5.40
N LEU A 213 -3.63 -9.30 5.62
CA LEU A 213 -3.62 -10.27 4.52
C LEU A 213 -4.91 -10.18 3.67
N ASP A 214 -6.03 -9.83 4.28
CA ASP A 214 -7.29 -9.66 3.57
C ASP A 214 -7.27 -8.38 2.71
N GLU A 215 -6.72 -7.29 3.22
CA GLU A 215 -6.53 -6.04 2.45
C GLU A 215 -5.51 -6.19 1.33
N LEU A 216 -4.41 -6.94 1.57
CA LEU A 216 -3.47 -7.31 0.51
C LEU A 216 -4.16 -8.07 -0.62
N ARG A 217 -4.98 -9.07 -0.26
CA ARG A 217 -5.74 -9.86 -1.24
C ARG A 217 -6.73 -8.98 -1.98
N GLN A 218 -7.53 -8.19 -1.25
CA GLN A 218 -8.51 -7.29 -1.86
C GLN A 218 -7.84 -6.29 -2.80
N GLY A 219 -6.76 -5.63 -2.38
CA GLY A 219 -6.01 -4.69 -3.21
C GLY A 219 -5.43 -5.35 -4.47
N THR A 220 -4.94 -6.59 -4.34
CA THR A 220 -4.44 -7.35 -5.49
C THR A 220 -5.57 -7.71 -6.47
N TRP A 221 -6.75 -8.12 -5.97
CA TRP A 221 -7.92 -8.41 -6.82
C TRP A 221 -8.46 -7.14 -7.48
N ASP A 222 -8.53 -6.03 -6.75
CA ASP A 222 -8.97 -4.75 -7.29
C ASP A 222 -8.07 -4.25 -8.43
N ALA A 223 -6.74 -4.43 -8.28
CA ALA A 223 -5.79 -4.13 -9.33
C ALA A 223 -5.96 -5.07 -10.55
N LEU A 224 -6.12 -6.36 -10.31
CA LEU A 224 -6.27 -7.37 -11.34
C LEU A 224 -7.58 -7.20 -12.16
N GLU A 225 -8.65 -6.74 -11.51
CA GLU A 225 -9.95 -6.46 -12.11
C GLU A 225 -10.06 -5.04 -12.70
N GLY A 226 -9.00 -4.23 -12.59
CA GLY A 226 -8.95 -2.87 -13.16
C GLY A 226 -9.73 -1.82 -12.36
N ARG A 227 -10.08 -2.09 -11.10
CA ARG A 227 -10.65 -1.08 -10.18
C ARG A 227 -9.62 -0.08 -9.68
N LEU A 228 -8.34 -0.46 -9.74
CA LEU A 228 -7.17 0.36 -9.47
C LEU A 228 -6.34 0.45 -10.74
N SER A 229 -6.00 1.66 -11.14
CA SER A 229 -5.17 1.90 -12.33
C SER A 229 -3.69 1.78 -11.97
N LEU A 230 -3.08 0.62 -12.30
CA LEU A 230 -1.65 0.40 -12.15
C LEU A 230 -0.99 0.23 -13.53
N ASP A 231 0.19 0.80 -13.67
CA ASP A 231 1.05 0.53 -14.83
C ASP A 231 1.83 -0.77 -14.57
N VAL A 232 1.22 -1.91 -14.93
CA VAL A 232 1.77 -3.24 -14.73
C VAL A 232 2.35 -3.82 -16.03
N THR A 233 3.33 -4.72 -15.89
CA THR A 233 3.96 -5.40 -17.02
C THR A 233 3.16 -6.61 -17.47
N GLY A 234 3.29 -6.97 -18.75
CA GLY A 234 2.68 -8.14 -19.36
C GLY A 234 1.84 -7.81 -20.57
N ALA A 235 1.52 -8.83 -21.36
CA ALA A 235 0.66 -8.73 -22.52
C ALA A 235 -0.67 -9.44 -22.30
N ALA A 236 -1.76 -8.87 -22.81
CA ALA A 236 -3.06 -9.52 -22.77
C ALA A 236 -3.01 -10.83 -23.58
N ALA A 237 -3.40 -11.95 -22.96
CA ALA A 237 -3.43 -13.29 -23.56
C ALA A 237 -4.84 -13.87 -23.68
N GLY A 238 -5.87 -13.08 -23.30
CA GLY A 238 -7.29 -13.42 -23.32
C GLY A 238 -8.10 -12.47 -22.46
N ASP A 239 -9.40 -12.70 -22.35
CA ASP A 239 -10.27 -11.90 -21.49
C ASP A 239 -9.86 -12.07 -20.01
N GLY A 240 -9.38 -10.99 -19.38
CA GLY A 240 -8.91 -11.00 -18.00
C GLY A 240 -7.62 -11.81 -17.76
N ILE A 241 -6.86 -12.14 -18.81
CA ILE A 241 -5.60 -12.88 -18.70
C ILE A 241 -4.45 -12.01 -19.17
N THR A 242 -3.44 -11.84 -18.31
CA THR A 242 -2.18 -11.14 -18.62
C THR A 242 -1.00 -12.07 -18.39
N VAL A 243 -0.05 -12.09 -19.31
CA VAL A 243 1.16 -12.93 -19.25
C VAL A 243 2.40 -12.08 -19.47
N GLY A 244 3.34 -12.19 -18.55
CA GLY A 244 4.63 -11.51 -18.58
C GLY A 244 5.61 -12.14 -19.56
N ASP A 245 6.69 -11.42 -19.85
CA ASP A 245 7.73 -11.83 -20.77
C ASP A 245 8.32 -13.19 -20.40
N ARG A 246 8.61 -14.04 -21.40
CA ARG A 246 9.20 -15.38 -21.26
C ARG A 246 8.35 -16.37 -20.46
N SER A 247 7.06 -16.10 -20.30
CA SER A 247 6.08 -17.03 -19.72
C SER A 247 5.13 -17.49 -20.81
N SER A 248 4.57 -18.71 -20.69
CA SER A 248 3.59 -19.28 -21.62
C SER A 248 2.49 -20.01 -20.85
N LEU A 249 1.30 -20.02 -21.43
CA LEU A 249 0.16 -20.82 -20.97
C LEU A 249 0.01 -22.15 -21.76
N ASP A 250 1.03 -22.54 -22.54
CA ASP A 250 0.98 -23.79 -23.27
C ASP A 250 0.85 -25.00 -22.32
N GLY A 251 -0.15 -25.84 -22.54
CA GLY A 251 -0.44 -26.98 -21.67
C GLY A 251 -1.13 -26.63 -20.34
N VAL A 252 -1.52 -25.37 -20.15
CA VAL A 252 -2.23 -24.87 -18.95
C VAL A 252 -3.72 -24.75 -19.25
N GLU A 253 -4.57 -25.18 -18.30
CA GLU A 253 -6.00 -24.97 -18.34
C GLU A 253 -6.39 -23.74 -17.53
N VAL A 254 -6.72 -22.63 -18.18
CA VAL A 254 -7.38 -21.49 -17.51
C VAL A 254 -8.87 -21.73 -17.53
N VAL A 255 -9.42 -22.05 -16.35
CA VAL A 255 -10.83 -22.38 -16.18
C VAL A 255 -11.68 -21.12 -16.17
N ASP A 256 -11.21 -20.08 -15.49
CA ASP A 256 -11.87 -18.79 -15.35
C ASP A 256 -10.82 -17.72 -15.02
N GLY A 257 -11.11 -16.45 -15.33
CA GLY A 257 -10.27 -15.29 -14.98
C GLY A 257 -10.81 -14.51 -13.78
N PRO A 258 -10.12 -13.42 -13.39
CA PRO A 258 -8.88 -12.90 -13.97
C PRO A 258 -7.63 -13.67 -13.53
N VAL A 259 -6.61 -13.69 -14.41
CA VAL A 259 -5.31 -14.35 -14.16
C VAL A 259 -4.18 -13.42 -14.60
N TRP A 260 -3.19 -13.23 -13.72
CA TRP A 260 -1.95 -12.56 -14.05
C TRP A 260 -0.77 -13.49 -13.80
N VAL A 261 0.07 -13.70 -14.82
CA VAL A 261 1.28 -14.48 -14.76
C VAL A 261 2.46 -13.57 -15.04
N GLY A 262 3.37 -13.49 -14.11
CA GLY A 262 4.58 -12.66 -14.18
C GLY A 262 5.57 -13.09 -15.26
N ALA A 263 6.71 -12.43 -15.32
CA ALA A 263 7.78 -12.71 -16.25
C ALA A 263 8.61 -13.93 -15.82
N GLY A 264 9.02 -14.77 -16.80
CA GLY A 264 9.89 -15.92 -16.55
C GLY A 264 9.27 -17.00 -15.66
N VAL A 265 7.95 -17.13 -15.66
CA VAL A 265 7.23 -18.18 -14.93
C VAL A 265 7.23 -19.48 -15.72
N GLU A 266 7.57 -20.58 -15.06
CA GLU A 266 7.53 -21.93 -15.63
C GLU A 266 6.26 -22.64 -15.14
N LEU A 267 5.32 -22.94 -16.06
CA LEU A 267 4.09 -23.66 -15.77
C LEU A 267 4.17 -25.08 -16.33
N GLY A 268 3.99 -26.08 -15.46
CA GLY A 268 3.98 -27.48 -15.85
C GLY A 268 2.72 -27.90 -16.61
N GLU A 269 2.79 -29.01 -17.34
CA GLU A 269 1.66 -29.56 -18.09
C GLU A 269 0.47 -29.89 -17.17
N GLY A 270 -0.73 -29.53 -17.60
CA GLY A 270 -1.96 -29.80 -16.85
C GLY A 270 -2.17 -28.93 -15.61
N VAL A 271 -1.43 -27.84 -15.46
CA VAL A 271 -1.71 -26.83 -14.43
C VAL A 271 -3.10 -26.23 -14.69
N ARG A 272 -3.89 -26.05 -13.62
CA ARG A 272 -5.24 -25.48 -13.69
C ARG A 272 -5.30 -24.19 -12.91
N LEU A 273 -5.73 -23.11 -13.56
CA LEU A 273 -5.91 -21.79 -12.96
C LEU A 273 -7.39 -21.42 -12.96
N THR A 274 -7.92 -21.11 -11.78
CA THR A 274 -9.30 -20.63 -11.61
C THR A 274 -9.24 -19.29 -10.88
N GLY A 275 -9.46 -18.21 -11.58
CA GLY A 275 -9.29 -16.85 -11.06
C GLY A 275 -10.16 -16.48 -9.86
N PRO A 276 -9.77 -15.41 -9.15
CA PRO A 276 -8.58 -14.60 -9.40
C PRO A 276 -7.27 -15.33 -9.01
N VAL A 277 -6.25 -15.27 -9.89
CA VAL A 277 -4.94 -15.88 -9.64
C VAL A 277 -3.83 -14.91 -10.06
N VAL A 278 -2.86 -14.74 -9.19
CA VAL A 278 -1.62 -14.01 -9.45
C VAL A 278 -0.43 -14.93 -9.22
N ILE A 279 0.45 -15.06 -10.21
CA ILE A 279 1.70 -15.81 -10.12
C ILE A 279 2.84 -14.82 -10.39
N GLY A 280 3.64 -14.52 -9.37
CA GLY A 280 4.74 -13.57 -9.43
C GLY A 280 5.87 -13.99 -10.38
N ASP A 281 6.78 -13.07 -10.67
CA ASP A 281 7.91 -13.29 -11.56
C ASP A 281 8.80 -14.45 -11.09
N GLY A 282 9.30 -15.25 -12.05
CA GLY A 282 10.26 -16.30 -11.80
C GLY A 282 9.76 -17.47 -10.96
N CYS A 283 8.44 -17.66 -10.83
CA CYS A 283 7.84 -18.81 -10.16
C CYS A 283 7.93 -20.07 -11.00
N THR A 284 8.00 -21.24 -10.33
CA THR A 284 7.81 -22.56 -10.93
C THR A 284 6.53 -23.19 -10.40
N VAL A 285 5.59 -23.55 -11.28
CA VAL A 285 4.37 -24.26 -10.92
C VAL A 285 4.40 -25.66 -11.49
N GLY A 286 4.53 -26.68 -10.65
CA GLY A 286 4.69 -28.07 -11.04
C GLY A 286 3.47 -28.64 -11.78
N ALA A 287 3.72 -29.65 -12.62
CA ALA A 287 2.69 -30.26 -13.45
C ALA A 287 1.47 -30.73 -12.63
N GLY A 288 0.26 -30.51 -13.15
CA GLY A 288 -0.99 -30.91 -12.53
C GLY A 288 -1.38 -30.13 -11.27
N ALA A 289 -0.65 -29.08 -10.90
CA ALA A 289 -1.03 -28.21 -9.80
C ALA A 289 -2.33 -27.42 -10.11
N ALA A 290 -3.11 -27.10 -9.09
CA ALA A 290 -4.36 -26.36 -9.23
C ALA A 290 -4.39 -25.16 -8.27
N LEU A 291 -4.53 -23.97 -8.84
CA LEU A 291 -4.56 -22.71 -8.11
C LEU A 291 -5.93 -22.04 -8.27
N ARG A 292 -6.52 -21.61 -7.16
CA ARG A 292 -7.79 -20.87 -7.14
C ARG A 292 -7.77 -19.82 -6.05
N ASP A 293 -8.23 -18.59 -6.37
CA ASP A 293 -8.23 -17.45 -5.43
C ASP A 293 -6.86 -17.28 -4.76
N THR A 294 -5.77 -17.35 -5.53
CA THR A 294 -4.42 -17.56 -5.00
C THR A 294 -3.43 -16.51 -5.51
N ILE A 295 -2.60 -16.03 -4.60
CA ILE A 295 -1.45 -15.17 -4.88
C ILE A 295 -0.18 -15.98 -4.60
N VAL A 296 0.67 -16.15 -5.62
CA VAL A 296 2.01 -16.75 -5.51
C VAL A 296 3.04 -15.64 -5.66
N PHE A 297 3.85 -15.43 -4.63
CA PHE A 297 4.86 -14.36 -4.63
C PHE A 297 6.03 -14.70 -5.57
N PRO A 298 6.73 -13.67 -6.07
CA PRO A 298 7.87 -13.86 -6.97
C PRO A 298 8.90 -14.86 -6.45
N GLY A 299 9.45 -15.68 -7.34
CA GLY A 299 10.48 -16.67 -7.03
C GLY A 299 10.03 -17.85 -6.17
N THR A 300 8.71 -18.10 -6.08
CA THR A 300 8.14 -19.19 -5.27
C THR A 300 7.87 -20.41 -6.12
N ASP A 301 8.17 -21.60 -5.58
CA ASP A 301 7.88 -22.90 -6.19
C ASP A 301 6.59 -23.49 -5.66
N VAL A 302 5.70 -23.92 -6.56
CA VAL A 302 4.50 -24.71 -6.27
C VAL A 302 4.74 -26.14 -6.70
N ALA A 303 4.58 -27.10 -5.80
CA ALA A 303 4.88 -28.51 -6.10
C ALA A 303 3.93 -29.11 -7.15
N ALA A 304 4.40 -30.17 -7.86
CA ALA A 304 3.55 -30.89 -8.80
C ALA A 304 2.34 -31.53 -8.09
N GLY A 305 1.15 -31.34 -8.67
CA GLY A 305 -0.13 -31.81 -8.11
C GLY A 305 -0.60 -31.07 -6.86
N GLU A 306 0.08 -29.98 -6.46
CA GLU A 306 -0.34 -29.18 -5.30
C GLU A 306 -1.65 -28.43 -5.59
N ILE A 307 -2.50 -28.33 -4.55
CA ILE A 307 -3.78 -27.61 -4.65
C ILE A 307 -3.75 -26.42 -3.67
N LEU A 308 -3.80 -25.22 -4.21
CA LEU A 308 -3.84 -23.97 -3.47
C LEU A 308 -5.21 -23.29 -3.69
N ILE A 309 -5.92 -23.03 -2.61
CA ILE A 309 -7.23 -22.35 -2.64
C ILE A 309 -7.26 -21.27 -1.58
N GLY A 310 -7.54 -20.01 -1.99
CA GLY A 310 -7.57 -18.86 -1.10
C GLY A 310 -6.22 -18.63 -0.41
N ALA A 311 -5.11 -18.91 -1.10
CA ALA A 311 -3.78 -18.89 -0.50
C ALA A 311 -3.00 -17.63 -0.91
N ILE A 312 -2.15 -17.17 0.03
CA ILE A 312 -0.98 -16.33 -0.29
C ILE A 312 0.23 -17.22 -0.04
N HIS A 313 0.98 -17.53 -1.09
CA HIS A 313 2.11 -18.45 -1.03
C HIS A 313 3.39 -17.74 -1.44
N GLY A 314 4.40 -17.75 -0.58
CA GLY A 314 5.66 -17.06 -0.85
C GLY A 314 6.74 -17.33 0.17
N GLY A 315 7.96 -16.88 -0.13
CA GLY A 315 9.13 -16.99 0.73
C GLY A 315 9.48 -18.41 1.11
N SER A 316 9.75 -18.66 2.39
CA SER A 316 10.11 -19.94 2.98
C SER A 316 8.94 -20.93 3.11
N GLY A 317 7.93 -20.84 2.24
CA GLY A 317 6.77 -21.74 2.26
C GLY A 317 5.60 -21.23 3.11
N ILE A 318 5.54 -19.95 3.38
CA ILE A 318 4.43 -19.33 4.09
C ILE A 318 3.18 -19.44 3.22
N THR A 319 2.20 -20.16 3.73
CA THR A 319 0.90 -20.30 3.09
C THR A 319 -0.17 -19.84 4.07
N ASP A 320 -0.81 -18.72 3.78
CA ASP A 320 -2.06 -18.36 4.45
C ASP A 320 -3.21 -18.92 3.61
N ARG A 321 -3.87 -19.96 4.15
CA ARG A 321 -5.11 -20.49 3.57
C ARG A 321 -6.24 -19.83 4.31
N LEU A 322 -6.98 -18.95 3.64
CA LEU A 322 -8.29 -18.57 4.15
C LEU A 322 -9.04 -19.85 4.50
N ARG A 323 -9.66 -19.88 5.69
CA ARG A 323 -10.56 -20.98 6.08
C ARG A 323 -11.47 -21.25 4.90
N PRO A 324 -11.60 -22.50 4.44
CA PRO A 324 -12.51 -22.82 3.36
C PRO A 324 -13.84 -22.18 3.72
N LEU A 325 -14.38 -21.35 2.81
CA LEU A 325 -15.76 -20.93 2.90
C LEU A 325 -16.54 -22.19 3.18
N ALA A 326 -17.18 -22.24 4.36
CA ALA A 326 -17.97 -23.36 4.80
C ALA A 326 -18.84 -23.74 3.61
N SER A 327 -18.67 -24.97 3.17
CA SER A 327 -19.36 -25.59 2.05
C SER A 327 -20.73 -24.95 1.85
N LEU A 328 -20.91 -24.26 0.73
CA LEU A 328 -22.24 -24.11 0.17
C LEU A 328 -22.67 -25.51 -0.23
N ALA A 329 -23.38 -26.18 0.70
CA ALA A 329 -24.18 -27.34 0.44
C ALA A 329 -25.44 -26.90 -0.27
#